data_953c656d9752056d7495a96a2f7864c7
#
_entry.id   953c656d9752056d7495a96a2f7864c7
#
_cell.length_a   1.000
_cell.length_b   1.000
_cell.length_c   1.000
_cell.angle_alpha   90.00
_cell.angle_beta   90.00
_cell.angle_gamma   90.00
#
_symmetry.space_group_name_H-M   'P 1'
#
loop_
_entity.id
_entity.type
_entity.pdbx_description
1 polymer ?
#
loop_
_entity_poly.entity_id
_entity_poly.type
_entity_poly.pdbx_seq_one_letter_code
_entity_poly.pdbx_strand_id
1 'polypeptide(L)'
;MISNSIIFGCEGTYLTKEERFFFKDANPWAFILFSRNLDSPNQIKTLCNDLRDCVGSNVPILIDQEGGRVARLKAPIWLDWLPPLDQMQKVKDEKQYEAMFLRYRLIAHELHSLGIDVNCAPMVDIPNINSHEIITNRCYGKTPKIVSEMGRACAEGLLSGGVLPVLKHIPGHGRGSSDSHFELPIVNTSSSSLNSIDFAPFKHLSDLPMAMTAHII
;
A
#
# COMPACT_ATOMS: atom_id res chain seq x y z
N MET A 1 -18.75 -15.78 -12.98
CA MET A 1 -17.55 -16.62 -13.29
C MET A 1 -16.57 -16.49 -12.13
N ILE A 2 -15.81 -17.54 -11.81
CA ILE A 2 -14.76 -17.48 -10.79
C ILE A 2 -13.57 -16.74 -11.41
N SER A 3 -13.09 -15.66 -10.79
CA SER A 3 -11.89 -14.95 -11.21
C SER A 3 -10.63 -15.75 -10.91
N ASN A 4 -9.58 -15.57 -11.70
CA ASN A 4 -8.26 -16.14 -11.42
C ASN A 4 -7.56 -15.34 -10.31
N SER A 5 -6.80 -16.01 -9.44
CA SER A 5 -6.08 -15.41 -8.29
C SER A 5 -4.84 -14.61 -8.75
N ILE A 6 -5.05 -13.63 -9.62
CA ILE A 6 -4.01 -12.80 -10.23
C ILE A 6 -4.42 -11.32 -10.14
N ILE A 7 -3.43 -10.45 -9.89
CA ILE A 7 -3.55 -8.98 -9.99
C ILE A 7 -2.65 -8.52 -11.12
N PHE A 8 -3.21 -7.84 -12.13
CA PHE A 8 -2.43 -7.27 -13.24
C PHE A 8 -2.28 -5.76 -13.13
N GLY A 9 -1.18 -5.23 -13.67
CA GLY A 9 -1.05 -3.84 -14.06
C GLY A 9 -1.36 -3.69 -15.56
N CYS A 10 -1.67 -2.45 -15.99
CA CYS A 10 -1.78 -2.10 -17.40
C CYS A 10 -0.60 -1.24 -17.87
N GLU A 11 -0.42 -1.13 -19.18
CA GLU A 11 0.74 -0.49 -19.79
C GLU A 11 0.72 1.04 -19.64
N GLY A 12 -0.41 1.66 -19.92
CA GLY A 12 -0.50 3.13 -20.03
C GLY A 12 -1.75 3.72 -19.37
N THR A 13 -2.11 4.91 -19.82
CA THR A 13 -3.25 5.69 -19.30
C THR A 13 -4.60 5.26 -19.87
N TYR A 14 -4.60 4.36 -20.84
CA TYR A 14 -5.80 3.74 -21.44
C TYR A 14 -5.49 2.30 -21.85
N LEU A 15 -6.53 1.46 -21.95
CA LEU A 15 -6.36 0.06 -22.38
C LEU A 15 -6.19 -0.04 -23.89
N THR A 16 -5.13 -0.74 -24.32
CA THR A 16 -4.96 -1.14 -25.71
C THR A 16 -5.96 -2.24 -26.11
N LYS A 17 -6.08 -2.52 -27.39
CA LYS A 17 -6.93 -3.63 -27.89
C LYS A 17 -6.40 -4.98 -27.43
N GLU A 18 -5.09 -5.11 -27.44
CA GLU A 18 -4.35 -6.31 -27.00
C GLU A 18 -4.56 -6.59 -25.52
N GLU A 19 -4.46 -5.56 -24.68
CA GLU A 19 -4.74 -5.67 -23.24
C GLU A 19 -6.19 -6.03 -22.96
N ARG A 20 -7.15 -5.42 -23.65
CA ARG A 20 -8.58 -5.77 -23.51
C ARG A 20 -8.85 -7.24 -23.83
N PHE A 21 -8.25 -7.76 -24.90
CA PHE A 21 -8.37 -9.16 -25.26
C PHE A 21 -7.75 -10.07 -24.20
N PHE A 22 -6.52 -9.76 -23.80
CA PHE A 22 -5.78 -10.51 -22.78
C PHE A 22 -6.48 -10.53 -21.41
N PHE A 23 -6.90 -9.38 -20.90
CA PHE A 23 -7.54 -9.29 -19.58
C PHE A 23 -8.91 -9.97 -19.55
N LYS A 24 -9.65 -9.89 -20.65
CA LYS A 24 -10.94 -10.60 -20.78
C LYS A 24 -10.76 -12.12 -20.69
N ASP A 25 -9.72 -12.66 -21.33
CA ASP A 25 -9.39 -14.09 -21.30
C ASP A 25 -8.81 -14.50 -19.93
N ALA A 26 -7.85 -13.72 -19.42
CA ALA A 26 -7.18 -13.99 -18.15
C ALA A 26 -8.10 -13.85 -16.93
N ASN A 27 -9.17 -13.06 -17.03
CA ASN A 27 -10.18 -12.84 -15.97
C ASN A 27 -9.57 -12.67 -14.57
N PRO A 28 -8.74 -11.62 -14.33
CA PRO A 28 -8.04 -11.42 -13.07
C PRO A 28 -8.99 -11.09 -11.90
N TRP A 29 -8.52 -11.32 -10.68
CA TRP A 29 -9.21 -10.91 -9.46
C TRP A 29 -9.22 -9.39 -9.29
N ALA A 30 -8.13 -8.70 -9.68
CA ALA A 30 -7.98 -7.24 -9.50
C ALA A 30 -6.97 -6.66 -10.49
N PHE A 31 -6.90 -5.31 -10.49
CA PHE A 31 -5.84 -4.56 -11.17
C PHE A 31 -5.09 -3.67 -10.18
N ILE A 32 -3.82 -3.34 -10.50
CA ILE A 32 -3.00 -2.37 -9.75
C ILE A 32 -2.50 -1.27 -10.67
N LEU A 33 -2.68 -0.01 -10.23
CA LEU A 33 -2.23 1.17 -10.98
C LEU A 33 -0.89 1.68 -10.46
N PHE A 34 -0.05 2.11 -11.38
CA PHE A 34 1.25 2.73 -11.15
C PHE A 34 1.27 4.15 -11.73
N SER A 35 2.32 4.92 -11.46
CA SER A 35 2.44 6.31 -11.94
C SER A 35 2.26 6.45 -13.45
N ARG A 36 2.66 5.45 -14.25
CA ARG A 36 2.48 5.43 -15.71
C ARG A 36 1.02 5.40 -16.17
N ASN A 37 0.11 5.05 -15.27
CA ASN A 37 -1.33 4.93 -15.56
C ASN A 37 -2.13 6.20 -15.21
N LEU A 38 -1.48 7.22 -14.65
CA LEU A 38 -2.14 8.35 -14.01
C LEU A 38 -1.78 9.67 -14.72
N ASP A 39 -2.79 10.39 -15.18
CA ASP A 39 -2.66 11.70 -15.83
C ASP A 39 -3.58 12.74 -15.17
N SER A 40 -4.87 12.51 -15.21
CA SER A 40 -5.88 13.42 -14.66
C SER A 40 -7.00 12.67 -13.95
N PRO A 41 -7.77 13.30 -13.04
CA PRO A 41 -8.86 12.64 -12.33
C PRO A 41 -9.88 11.97 -13.25
N ASN A 42 -10.25 12.61 -14.35
CA ASN A 42 -11.22 12.06 -15.30
C ASN A 42 -10.63 10.88 -16.08
N GLN A 43 -9.36 10.98 -16.49
CA GLN A 43 -8.68 9.89 -17.17
C GLN A 43 -8.60 8.63 -16.27
N ILE A 44 -8.23 8.78 -14.98
CA ILE A 44 -8.15 7.66 -14.03
C ILE A 44 -9.51 6.99 -13.84
N LYS A 45 -10.59 7.78 -13.66
CA LYS A 45 -11.95 7.24 -13.57
C LYS A 45 -12.33 6.42 -14.81
N THR A 46 -12.00 6.94 -15.98
CA THR A 46 -12.26 6.26 -17.25
C THR A 46 -11.48 4.95 -17.31
N LEU A 47 -10.19 4.95 -16.97
CA LEU A 47 -9.36 3.75 -16.96
C LEU A 47 -9.89 2.70 -15.96
N CYS A 48 -10.28 3.10 -14.73
CA CYS A 48 -10.88 2.20 -13.75
C CYS A 48 -12.17 1.54 -14.26
N ASN A 49 -13.04 2.33 -14.92
CA ASN A 49 -14.26 1.79 -15.53
C ASN A 49 -13.95 0.85 -16.69
N ASP A 50 -13.04 1.22 -17.57
CA ASP A 50 -12.61 0.42 -18.71
C ASP A 50 -12.02 -0.94 -18.30
N LEU A 51 -11.26 -0.98 -17.19
CA LEU A 51 -10.72 -2.23 -16.62
C LEU A 51 -11.84 -3.14 -16.13
N ARG A 52 -12.84 -2.60 -15.42
CA ARG A 52 -14.00 -3.35 -14.93
C ARG A 52 -14.89 -3.84 -16.08
N ASP A 53 -15.17 -2.97 -17.04
CA ASP A 53 -15.98 -3.30 -18.22
C ASP A 53 -15.31 -4.39 -19.06
N CYS A 54 -13.98 -4.34 -19.18
CA CYS A 54 -13.21 -5.31 -19.93
C CYS A 54 -13.41 -6.75 -19.42
N VAL A 55 -13.45 -6.94 -18.09
CA VAL A 55 -13.64 -8.25 -17.46
C VAL A 55 -15.11 -8.54 -17.10
N GLY A 56 -16.01 -7.57 -17.30
CA GLY A 56 -17.45 -7.72 -17.07
C GLY A 56 -17.82 -7.89 -15.60
N SER A 57 -17.00 -7.38 -14.67
CA SER A 57 -17.23 -7.48 -13.23
C SER A 57 -16.59 -6.32 -12.46
N ASN A 58 -17.14 -6.02 -11.29
CA ASN A 58 -16.62 -4.94 -10.42
C ASN A 58 -15.38 -5.41 -9.64
N VAL A 59 -14.28 -5.68 -10.37
CA VAL A 59 -13.01 -6.09 -9.77
C VAL A 59 -12.34 -4.93 -9.02
N PRO A 60 -11.64 -5.21 -7.91
CA PRO A 60 -10.91 -4.20 -7.16
C PRO A 60 -9.79 -3.54 -7.98
N ILE A 61 -9.58 -2.25 -7.74
CA ILE A 61 -8.45 -1.49 -8.29
C ILE A 61 -7.55 -1.06 -7.14
N LEU A 62 -6.27 -1.46 -7.21
CA LEU A 62 -5.25 -1.22 -6.20
C LEU A 62 -4.32 -0.08 -6.59
N ILE A 63 -3.70 0.56 -5.58
CA ILE A 63 -2.62 1.54 -5.76
C ILE A 63 -1.69 1.54 -4.54
N ASP A 64 -0.44 2.00 -4.72
CA ASP A 64 0.46 2.36 -3.64
C ASP A 64 0.37 3.87 -3.36
N GLN A 65 -0.33 4.27 -2.32
CA GLN A 65 -0.44 5.66 -1.88
C GLN A 65 -0.14 5.77 -0.38
N GLU A 66 1.16 5.63 -0.02
CA GLU A 66 1.64 5.76 1.35
C GLU A 66 1.88 7.23 1.73
N GLY A 67 2.33 8.01 0.75
CA GLY A 67 2.90 9.35 0.89
C GLY A 67 4.41 9.35 0.78
N GLY A 68 5.00 10.55 0.68
CA GLY A 68 6.42 10.71 0.43
C GLY A 68 6.86 10.05 -0.89
N ARG A 69 7.92 9.26 -0.83
CA ARG A 69 8.48 8.61 -2.04
C ARG A 69 7.55 7.56 -2.64
N VAL A 70 6.72 6.90 -1.83
CA VAL A 70 5.75 5.90 -2.29
C VAL A 70 4.36 6.52 -2.37
N ALA A 71 4.19 7.35 -3.37
CA ALA A 71 2.94 7.97 -3.75
C ALA A 71 2.86 8.00 -5.28
N ARG A 72 1.71 7.61 -5.83
CA ARG A 72 1.45 7.65 -7.27
C ARG A 72 0.70 8.92 -7.65
N LEU A 73 -0.27 9.32 -6.80
CA LEU A 73 -0.96 10.61 -6.89
C LEU A 73 -0.11 11.68 -6.20
N LYS A 74 0.27 12.73 -6.94
CA LYS A 74 1.20 13.78 -6.49
C LYS A 74 0.72 15.17 -6.88
N ALA A 75 1.28 16.20 -6.22
CA ALA A 75 1.11 17.58 -6.63
C ALA A 75 1.49 17.78 -8.13
N PRO A 76 0.88 18.78 -8.82
CA PRO A 76 -0.04 19.78 -8.28
C PRO A 76 -1.52 19.37 -8.23
N ILE A 77 -1.89 18.21 -8.76
CA ILE A 77 -3.31 17.80 -8.88
C ILE A 77 -3.83 17.25 -7.54
N TRP A 78 -2.99 16.50 -6.84
CA TRP A 78 -3.34 15.87 -5.55
C TRP A 78 -2.47 16.39 -4.42
N LEU A 79 -2.83 16.04 -3.19
CA LEU A 79 -2.06 16.44 -2.01
C LEU A 79 -0.67 15.78 -1.99
N ASP A 80 0.36 16.58 -1.69
CA ASP A 80 1.71 16.06 -1.51
C ASP A 80 1.91 15.67 -0.03
N TRP A 81 1.73 14.40 0.24
CA TRP A 81 1.83 13.86 1.59
C TRP A 81 3.29 13.68 1.99
N LEU A 82 3.65 14.18 3.16
CA LEU A 82 4.96 13.89 3.77
C LEU A 82 5.17 12.38 3.93
N PRO A 83 6.43 11.90 3.98
CA PRO A 83 6.71 10.55 4.45
C PRO A 83 6.04 10.30 5.81
N PRO A 84 5.49 9.09 6.07
CA PRO A 84 4.76 8.83 7.31
C PRO A 84 5.56 9.12 8.58
N LEU A 85 6.83 8.70 8.65
CA LEU A 85 7.69 8.94 9.81
C LEU A 85 7.91 10.45 10.04
N ASP A 86 8.16 11.21 8.98
CA ASP A 86 8.39 12.66 9.07
C ASP A 86 7.14 13.38 9.54
N GLN A 87 5.98 12.94 9.14
CA GLN A 87 4.71 13.49 9.65
C GLN A 87 4.52 13.19 11.13
N MET A 88 4.77 11.94 11.55
CA MET A 88 4.61 11.55 12.96
C MET A 88 5.54 12.32 13.89
N GLN A 89 6.76 12.62 13.45
CA GLN A 89 7.71 13.44 14.21
C GLN A 89 7.25 14.90 14.42
N LYS A 90 6.34 15.40 13.58
CA LYS A 90 5.77 16.76 13.71
C LYS A 90 4.50 16.82 14.55
N VAL A 91 3.98 15.69 14.94
CA VAL A 91 2.73 15.57 15.70
C VAL A 91 3.04 15.17 17.13
N LYS A 92 2.39 15.82 18.11
CA LYS A 92 2.51 15.45 19.52
C LYS A 92 2.02 14.01 19.74
N ASP A 93 2.68 13.28 20.63
CA ASP A 93 2.46 11.85 20.84
C ASP A 93 0.97 11.49 21.08
N GLU A 94 0.28 12.29 21.89
CA GLU A 94 -1.15 12.09 22.19
C GLU A 94 -2.09 12.31 20.99
N LYS A 95 -1.58 12.88 19.89
CA LYS A 95 -2.33 13.15 18.67
C LYS A 95 -1.92 12.30 17.46
N GLN A 96 -0.92 11.46 17.61
CA GLN A 96 -0.37 10.69 16.49
C GLN A 96 -1.39 9.73 15.90
N TYR A 97 -2.17 9.04 16.73
CA TYR A 97 -3.22 8.13 16.25
C TYR A 97 -4.27 8.88 15.40
N GLU A 98 -4.81 9.97 15.96
CA GLU A 98 -5.79 10.80 15.26
C GLU A 98 -5.25 11.37 13.94
N ALA A 99 -4.01 11.86 13.96
CA ALA A 99 -3.36 12.41 12.76
C ALA A 99 -3.14 11.33 11.68
N MET A 100 -2.75 10.10 12.05
CA MET A 100 -2.58 9.00 11.14
C MET A 100 -3.93 8.53 10.56
N PHE A 101 -4.95 8.41 11.40
CA PHE A 101 -6.31 8.10 10.97
C PHE A 101 -6.83 9.13 9.95
N LEU A 102 -6.75 10.43 10.27
CA LEU A 102 -7.22 11.51 9.39
C LEU A 102 -6.44 11.56 8.08
N ARG A 103 -5.12 11.36 8.12
CA ARG A 103 -4.28 11.24 6.92
C ARG A 103 -4.85 10.22 5.96
N TYR A 104 -5.03 9.00 6.42
CA TYR A 104 -5.46 7.91 5.55
C TYR A 104 -6.96 7.97 5.23
N ARG A 105 -7.75 8.64 6.07
CA ARG A 105 -9.15 8.96 5.72
C ARG A 105 -9.23 9.94 4.54
N LEU A 106 -8.33 10.94 4.48
CA LEU A 106 -8.24 11.88 3.35
C LEU A 106 -7.69 11.19 2.09
N ILE A 107 -6.64 10.38 2.22
CA ILE A 107 -6.13 9.56 1.12
C ILE A 107 -7.23 8.66 0.56
N ALA A 108 -8.01 8.00 1.42
CA ALA A 108 -9.11 7.16 0.98
C ALA A 108 -10.17 7.95 0.22
N HIS A 109 -10.48 9.18 0.64
CA HIS A 109 -11.41 10.05 -0.06
C HIS A 109 -10.94 10.39 -1.49
N GLU A 110 -9.65 10.71 -1.66
CA GLU A 110 -9.06 10.92 -2.98
C GLU A 110 -9.15 9.65 -3.83
N LEU A 111 -8.71 8.50 -3.32
CA LEU A 111 -8.70 7.22 -4.03
C LEU A 111 -10.11 6.78 -4.44
N HIS A 112 -11.04 6.76 -3.50
CA HIS A 112 -12.42 6.35 -3.75
C HIS A 112 -13.09 7.24 -4.81
N SER A 113 -12.82 8.56 -4.78
CA SER A 113 -13.32 9.50 -5.77
C SER A 113 -12.85 9.21 -7.20
N LEU A 114 -11.75 8.49 -7.36
CA LEU A 114 -11.15 8.07 -8.64
C LEU A 114 -11.59 6.66 -9.08
N GLY A 115 -12.36 5.95 -8.24
CA GLY A 115 -12.76 4.57 -8.50
C GLY A 115 -11.69 3.54 -8.09
N ILE A 116 -10.77 3.91 -7.18
CA ILE A 116 -9.73 3.03 -6.62
C ILE A 116 -10.23 2.52 -5.26
N ASP A 117 -10.25 1.19 -5.08
CA ASP A 117 -10.89 0.53 -3.94
C ASP A 117 -9.91 0.05 -2.87
N VAL A 118 -8.63 -0.06 -3.21
CA VAL A 118 -7.62 -0.69 -2.35
C VAL A 118 -6.35 0.14 -2.32
N ASN A 119 -5.81 0.39 -1.12
CA ASN A 119 -4.50 1.01 -0.95
C ASN A 119 -3.51 0.00 -0.34
N CYS A 120 -2.35 -0.16 -0.98
CA CYS A 120 -1.25 -0.98 -0.45
C CYS A 120 -0.59 -0.30 0.75
N ALA A 121 -1.34 -0.13 1.82
CA ALA A 121 -1.02 0.39 3.14
C ALA A 121 -1.97 -0.25 4.18
N PRO A 122 -1.56 -0.44 5.45
CA PRO A 122 -0.39 0.10 6.13
C PRO A 122 0.92 -0.67 5.86
N MET A 123 2.04 0.07 5.88
CA MET A 123 3.38 -0.50 5.89
C MET A 123 3.90 -0.56 7.33
N VAL A 124 3.89 -1.75 7.91
CA VAL A 124 4.21 -1.95 9.33
C VAL A 124 5.57 -2.59 9.59
N ASP A 125 6.48 -2.43 8.65
CA ASP A 125 7.88 -2.82 8.84
C ASP A 125 8.54 -1.95 9.91
N ILE A 126 9.41 -2.58 10.72
CA ILE A 126 10.14 -1.89 11.79
C ILE A 126 11.60 -1.70 11.36
N PRO A 127 12.07 -0.44 11.18
CA PRO A 127 13.44 -0.20 10.77
C PRO A 127 14.43 -0.50 11.90
N ASN A 128 15.63 -0.94 11.54
CA ASN A 128 16.77 -1.05 12.43
C ASN A 128 17.91 -0.17 11.92
N ILE A 129 19.08 -0.22 12.61
CA ILE A 129 20.24 0.61 12.27
C ILE A 129 20.82 0.32 10.88
N ASN A 130 20.60 -0.89 10.34
CA ASN A 130 21.12 -1.33 9.06
C ASN A 130 20.05 -1.30 7.94
N SER A 131 18.84 -0.81 8.24
CA SER A 131 17.77 -0.75 7.27
C SER A 131 18.13 0.15 6.09
N HIS A 132 17.80 -0.30 4.89
CA HIS A 132 17.98 0.52 3.70
C HIS A 132 17.14 1.81 3.79
N GLU A 133 17.67 2.93 3.29
CA GLU A 133 16.99 4.24 3.34
C GLU A 133 15.61 4.23 2.71
N ILE A 134 15.38 3.33 1.73
CA ILE A 134 14.09 3.16 1.07
C ILE A 134 12.97 2.71 2.03
N ILE A 135 13.34 2.11 3.16
CA ILE A 135 12.40 1.64 4.19
C ILE A 135 12.16 2.70 5.27
N THR A 136 13.24 3.38 5.70
CA THR A 136 13.29 4.11 6.98
C THR A 136 12.18 5.17 7.13
N ASN A 137 12.02 6.10 6.19
CA ASN A 137 11.04 7.18 6.30
C ASN A 137 9.60 6.77 5.94
N ARG A 138 9.42 5.56 5.39
CA ARG A 138 8.10 4.96 5.15
C ARG A 138 7.50 4.35 6.41
N CYS A 139 8.34 4.01 7.40
CA CYS A 139 7.91 3.40 8.66
C CYS A 139 7.08 4.35 9.51
N TYR A 140 6.25 3.79 10.38
CA TYR A 140 5.38 4.57 11.28
C TYR A 140 6.03 4.84 12.63
N GLY A 141 7.12 4.15 12.94
CA GLY A 141 7.85 4.24 14.19
C GLY A 141 8.98 3.22 14.27
N LYS A 142 9.58 3.10 15.46
CA LYS A 142 10.75 2.24 15.69
C LYS A 142 10.47 1.09 16.67
N THR A 143 9.26 0.98 17.21
CA THR A 143 8.88 -0.07 18.14
C THR A 143 7.63 -0.81 17.69
N PRO A 144 7.49 -2.11 18.03
CA PRO A 144 6.32 -2.88 17.65
C PRO A 144 5.00 -2.25 18.08
N LYS A 145 4.97 -1.67 19.29
CA LYS A 145 3.78 -0.99 19.84
C LYS A 145 3.35 0.18 18.96
N ILE A 146 4.24 1.15 18.74
CA ILE A 146 3.94 2.36 17.95
C ILE A 146 3.55 1.99 16.52
N VAL A 147 4.30 1.06 15.89
CA VAL A 147 4.02 0.64 14.52
C VAL A 147 2.66 -0.05 14.41
N SER A 148 2.29 -0.89 15.37
CA SER A 148 0.98 -1.54 15.42
C SER A 148 -0.16 -0.54 15.59
N GLU A 149 -0.02 0.41 16.53
CA GLU A 149 -1.01 1.46 16.79
C GLU A 149 -1.21 2.36 15.56
N MET A 150 -0.14 2.83 14.95
CA MET A 150 -0.20 3.65 13.74
C MET A 150 -0.70 2.86 12.51
N GLY A 151 -0.33 1.59 12.41
CA GLY A 151 -0.85 0.69 11.39
C GLY A 151 -2.36 0.49 11.51
N ARG A 152 -2.87 0.36 12.75
CA ARG A 152 -4.30 0.30 13.03
C ARG A 152 -5.00 1.61 12.62
N ALA A 153 -4.48 2.75 13.01
CA ALA A 153 -5.03 4.05 12.65
C ALA A 153 -5.08 4.26 11.12
N CYS A 154 -4.02 3.85 10.41
CA CYS A 154 -3.97 3.86 8.94
C CYS A 154 -5.10 3.00 8.34
N ALA A 155 -5.22 1.74 8.78
CA ALA A 155 -6.23 0.82 8.27
C ALA A 155 -7.66 1.30 8.54
N GLU A 156 -7.94 1.79 9.74
CA GLU A 156 -9.25 2.34 10.11
C GLU A 156 -9.56 3.61 9.31
N GLY A 157 -8.57 4.48 9.07
CA GLY A 157 -8.72 5.65 8.21
C GLY A 157 -9.12 5.26 6.80
N LEU A 158 -8.44 4.28 6.19
CA LEU A 158 -8.76 3.76 4.86
C LEU A 158 -10.17 3.16 4.82
N LEU A 159 -10.49 2.25 5.74
CA LEU A 159 -11.79 1.59 5.82
C LEU A 159 -12.93 2.59 6.00
N SER A 160 -12.76 3.59 6.87
CA SER A 160 -13.77 4.65 7.08
C SER A 160 -14.02 5.50 5.82
N GLY A 161 -13.09 5.48 4.87
CA GLY A 161 -13.17 6.13 3.58
C GLY A 161 -13.66 5.24 2.43
N GLY A 162 -14.01 3.98 2.72
CA GLY A 162 -14.45 3.01 1.71
C GLY A 162 -13.32 2.39 0.89
N VAL A 163 -12.08 2.43 1.39
CA VAL A 163 -10.89 1.85 0.74
C VAL A 163 -10.33 0.72 1.60
N LEU A 164 -10.09 -0.44 1.01
CA LEU A 164 -9.52 -1.60 1.70
C LEU A 164 -8.01 -1.42 1.93
N PRO A 165 -7.53 -1.70 3.16
CA PRO A 165 -6.10 -1.69 3.48
C PRO A 165 -5.43 -3.00 3.07
N VAL A 166 -4.14 -2.93 2.70
CA VAL A 166 -3.25 -4.09 2.50
C VAL A 166 -2.09 -4.00 3.47
N LEU A 167 -2.06 -4.87 4.46
CA LEU A 167 -0.98 -4.98 5.45
C LEU A 167 0.32 -5.47 4.79
N LYS A 168 1.42 -4.74 4.91
CA LYS A 168 2.69 -5.09 4.25
C LYS A 168 3.92 -4.76 5.09
N HIS A 169 5.05 -5.45 4.85
CA HIS A 169 5.34 -6.60 3.99
C HIS A 169 5.62 -7.82 4.87
N ILE A 170 4.70 -8.76 4.93
CA ILE A 170 4.79 -9.96 5.80
C ILE A 170 6.03 -10.79 5.43
N PRO A 171 6.79 -11.28 6.40
CA PRO A 171 6.60 -11.20 7.86
C PRO A 171 7.31 -10.01 8.53
N GLY A 172 7.85 -9.06 7.78
CA GLY A 172 8.59 -7.89 8.20
C GLY A 172 9.86 -7.69 7.37
N HIS A 173 9.89 -6.62 6.57
CA HIS A 173 11.00 -6.28 5.66
C HIS A 173 11.99 -5.29 6.30
N GLY A 174 11.75 -4.83 7.53
CA GLY A 174 12.49 -3.74 8.15
C GLY A 174 13.97 -4.00 8.35
N ARG A 175 14.43 -5.26 8.39
CA ARG A 175 15.85 -5.65 8.51
C ARG A 175 16.56 -5.80 7.17
N GLY A 176 15.86 -5.70 6.05
CA GLY A 176 16.46 -5.79 4.73
C GLY A 176 17.54 -4.72 4.53
N SER A 177 18.75 -5.11 4.21
CA SER A 177 19.90 -4.24 3.96
C SER A 177 20.04 -3.82 2.50
N SER A 178 19.26 -4.44 1.61
CA SER A 178 19.22 -4.16 0.17
C SER A 178 17.80 -3.92 -0.32
N ASP A 179 17.68 -3.29 -1.48
CA ASP A 179 16.38 -3.11 -2.16
C ASP A 179 15.98 -4.42 -2.83
N SER A 180 14.85 -4.99 -2.40
CA SER A 180 14.33 -6.25 -2.91
C SER A 180 13.93 -6.23 -4.39
N HIS A 181 13.91 -5.07 -5.04
CA HIS A 181 13.73 -4.95 -6.49
C HIS A 181 14.99 -5.31 -7.29
N PHE A 182 16.16 -5.25 -6.66
CA PHE A 182 17.45 -5.52 -7.32
C PHE A 182 18.15 -6.74 -6.75
N GLU A 183 17.98 -7.02 -5.46
CA GLU A 183 18.68 -8.06 -4.74
C GLU A 183 17.79 -8.66 -3.67
N LEU A 184 17.80 -9.98 -3.51
CA LEU A 184 16.99 -10.65 -2.50
C LEU A 184 17.62 -10.49 -1.11
N PRO A 185 17.05 -9.67 -0.20
CA PRO A 185 17.64 -9.42 1.10
C PRO A 185 17.67 -10.69 1.97
N ILE A 186 18.77 -10.91 2.68
CA ILE A 186 18.91 -12.01 3.64
C ILE A 186 18.87 -11.45 5.05
N VAL A 187 18.05 -12.05 5.92
CA VAL A 187 17.90 -11.64 7.32
C VAL A 187 18.43 -12.71 8.27
N ASN A 188 19.66 -12.53 8.75
CA ASN A 188 20.29 -13.39 9.74
C ASN A 188 19.97 -12.91 11.16
N THR A 189 18.78 -13.24 11.67
CA THR A 189 18.33 -12.84 13.00
C THR A 189 17.66 -14.02 13.70
N SER A 190 17.81 -14.14 15.03
CA SER A 190 17.19 -15.22 15.79
C SER A 190 15.64 -15.19 15.69
N SER A 191 15.03 -16.34 15.61
CA SER A 191 13.56 -16.47 15.58
C SER A 191 12.88 -15.79 16.77
N SER A 192 13.49 -15.77 17.95
CA SER A 192 12.99 -15.06 19.12
C SER A 192 12.91 -13.56 18.88
N SER A 193 13.95 -12.94 18.32
CA SER A 193 13.98 -11.52 18.00
C SER A 193 12.98 -11.18 16.90
N LEU A 194 12.92 -11.98 15.83
CA LEU A 194 11.94 -11.80 14.77
C LEU A 194 10.50 -11.86 15.31
N ASN A 195 10.20 -12.83 16.17
CA ASN A 195 8.87 -12.99 16.75
C ASN A 195 8.45 -11.82 17.65
N SER A 196 9.39 -11.28 18.44
CA SER A 196 9.10 -10.20 19.38
C SER A 196 9.09 -8.80 18.75
N ILE A 197 9.77 -8.62 17.63
CA ILE A 197 9.92 -7.30 16.98
C ILE A 197 9.23 -7.30 15.62
N ASP A 198 9.79 -8.02 14.65
CA ASP A 198 9.41 -7.87 13.23
C ASP A 198 8.04 -8.45 12.93
N PHE A 199 7.70 -9.59 13.52
CA PHE A 199 6.39 -10.25 13.31
C PHE A 199 5.27 -9.69 14.17
N ALA A 200 5.60 -8.96 15.25
CA ALA A 200 4.62 -8.49 16.22
C ALA A 200 3.54 -7.57 15.61
N PRO A 201 3.84 -6.55 14.76
CA PRO A 201 2.83 -5.72 14.15
C PRO A 201 1.85 -6.52 13.27
N PHE A 202 2.35 -7.49 12.53
CA PHE A 202 1.51 -8.34 11.66
C PHE A 202 0.57 -9.23 12.47
N LYS A 203 1.01 -9.74 13.64
CA LYS A 203 0.15 -10.48 14.55
C LYS A 203 -0.95 -9.61 15.16
N HIS A 204 -0.61 -8.37 15.56
CA HIS A 204 -1.58 -7.43 16.13
C HIS A 204 -2.62 -6.93 15.11
N LEU A 205 -2.31 -7.03 13.82
CA LEU A 205 -3.15 -6.55 12.72
C LEU A 205 -3.66 -7.69 11.83
N SER A 206 -3.63 -8.92 12.33
CA SER A 206 -3.99 -10.14 11.57
C SER A 206 -5.48 -10.22 11.20
N ASP A 207 -6.32 -9.37 11.78
CA ASP A 207 -7.74 -9.22 11.45
C ASP A 207 -8.01 -8.35 10.21
N LEU A 208 -6.97 -7.70 9.65
CA LEU A 208 -7.12 -6.90 8.44
C LEU A 208 -7.41 -7.79 7.21
N PRO A 209 -8.23 -7.29 6.25
CA PRO A 209 -8.79 -8.14 5.20
C PRO A 209 -7.78 -8.61 4.16
N MET A 210 -6.66 -7.90 3.99
CA MET A 210 -5.67 -8.18 2.95
C MET A 210 -4.25 -7.98 3.45
N ALA A 211 -3.31 -8.76 2.89
CA ALA A 211 -1.90 -8.64 3.20
C ALA A 211 -1.01 -8.92 1.98
N MET A 212 0.21 -8.38 2.01
CA MET A 212 1.25 -8.55 0.99
C MET A 212 2.51 -9.13 1.63
N THR A 213 3.08 -10.16 1.03
CA THR A 213 4.35 -10.77 1.47
C THR A 213 5.56 -10.00 0.99
N ALA A 214 6.63 -10.02 1.78
CA ALA A 214 7.95 -9.52 1.39
C ALA A 214 8.68 -10.51 0.46
N HIS A 215 9.64 -9.99 -0.32
CA HIS A 215 10.65 -10.78 -1.00
C HIS A 215 11.95 -10.75 -0.15
N ILE A 216 12.12 -11.77 0.70
CA ILE A 216 13.22 -11.82 1.70
C ILE A 216 13.53 -13.28 2.05
N ILE A 217 14.78 -13.58 2.39
CA ILE A 217 15.25 -14.87 2.88
C ILE A 217 15.64 -14.76 4.36
#